data_70f066ba41ed49edc487b73ac8d7fc03
#
_entry.id   70f066ba41ed49edc487b73ac8d7fc03
#
_cell.length_a   1.000
_cell.length_b   1.000
_cell.length_c   1.000
_cell.angle_alpha   90.00
_cell.angle_beta   90.00
_cell.angle_gamma   90.00
#
_symmetry.space_group_name_H-M   'P 1'
#
loop_
_entity.id
_entity.type
_entity.pdbx_description
1 polymer ?
#
loop_
_entity_poly.entity_id
_entity_poly.type
_entity_poly.pdbx_seq_one_letter_code
_entity_poly.pdbx_strand_id
1 'polypeptide(L)'
;SWQLQIALPMGNFAKRPEWLIEPQDILSIIDFAYNKIGGKLLIVLADCIGYYSNKDIKVNENFLNDNWSWTGCGAGKHVIGILHNGDIVACTSIRDKTLVAGNIREKSLKSIWESPDSFKWNRNFDSSKLKGFCRECRYTERCLGGCSNSRYCINGSFESENRYCAYNVEMKKWKKYLESLNDISVSYTHLRAH
;
A
#
# COMPACT_ATOMS: atom_id res chain seq x y z
N SER A 1 7.90 20.95 -3.55
CA SER A 1 7.49 19.74 -2.83
C SER A 1 8.51 18.64 -2.99
N TRP A 2 8.54 17.73 -2.03
CA TRP A 2 9.36 16.53 -2.07
C TRP A 2 8.48 15.32 -1.79
N GLN A 3 8.40 14.40 -2.76
CA GLN A 3 7.65 13.16 -2.62
C GLN A 3 8.57 12.07 -2.05
N LEU A 4 8.14 11.45 -0.94
CA LEU A 4 8.77 10.27 -0.38
C LEU A 4 8.13 9.02 -0.99
N GLN A 5 8.97 8.11 -1.47
CA GLN A 5 8.54 6.88 -2.12
C GLN A 5 9.43 5.73 -1.68
N ILE A 6 8.84 4.58 -1.40
CA ILE A 6 9.62 3.36 -1.14
C ILE A 6 9.92 2.64 -2.45
N ALA A 7 11.09 2.05 -2.53
CA ALA A 7 11.43 1.15 -3.62
C ALA A 7 10.77 -0.22 -3.41
N LEU A 8 10.24 -0.79 -4.49
CA LEU A 8 9.61 -2.11 -4.50
C LEU A 8 10.47 -3.08 -5.33
N PRO A 9 10.42 -4.40 -5.05
CA PRO A 9 11.27 -5.39 -5.70
C PRO A 9 10.88 -5.64 -7.15
N MET A 10 11.20 -4.68 -8.03
CA MET A 10 10.92 -4.70 -9.46
C MET A 10 12.16 -4.42 -10.29
N GLY A 11 12.18 -4.93 -11.51
CA GLY A 11 13.29 -4.71 -12.46
C GLY A 11 14.64 -5.10 -11.83
N ASN A 12 15.64 -4.23 -11.95
CA ASN A 12 16.96 -4.49 -11.38
C ASN A 12 16.96 -4.51 -9.84
N PHE A 13 16.05 -3.79 -9.19
CA PHE A 13 15.95 -3.77 -7.74
C PHE A 13 15.47 -5.11 -7.16
N ALA A 14 14.73 -5.92 -7.93
CA ALA A 14 14.34 -7.27 -7.53
C ALA A 14 15.54 -8.21 -7.27
N LYS A 15 16.72 -7.88 -7.81
CA LYS A 15 17.96 -8.62 -7.61
C LYS A 15 18.70 -8.23 -6.33
N ARG A 16 18.17 -7.29 -5.56
CA ARG A 16 18.80 -6.70 -4.38
C ARG A 16 17.80 -6.67 -3.20
N PRO A 17 17.34 -7.84 -2.74
CA PRO A 17 16.37 -7.93 -1.65
C PRO A 17 16.90 -7.30 -0.34
N GLU A 18 18.21 -7.26 -0.16
CA GLU A 18 18.88 -6.65 0.99
C GLU A 18 18.74 -5.12 1.06
N TRP A 19 18.28 -4.49 -0.01
CA TRP A 19 18.02 -3.05 -0.06
C TRP A 19 16.56 -2.68 0.21
N LEU A 20 15.68 -3.66 0.36
CA LEU A 20 14.30 -3.41 0.76
C LEU A 20 14.28 -2.93 2.22
N ILE A 21 13.48 -1.90 2.47
CA ILE A 21 13.24 -1.48 3.85
C ILE A 21 12.43 -2.55 4.59
N GLU A 22 12.61 -2.63 5.89
CA GLU A 22 11.77 -3.47 6.72
C GLU A 22 10.39 -2.81 6.93
N PRO A 23 9.31 -3.61 7.13
CA PRO A 23 7.97 -3.05 7.30
C PRO A 23 7.84 -1.98 8.38
N GLN A 24 8.59 -2.12 9.48
CA GLN A 24 8.59 -1.16 10.59
C GLN A 24 9.19 0.20 10.22
N ASP A 25 10.06 0.27 9.22
CA ASP A 25 10.72 1.52 8.80
C ASP A 25 9.73 2.51 8.18
N ILE A 26 8.56 1.99 7.72
CA ILE A 26 7.48 2.84 7.19
C ILE A 26 7.01 3.88 8.21
N LEU A 27 7.03 3.53 9.50
CA LEU A 27 6.64 4.45 10.58
C LEU A 27 7.63 5.60 10.71
N SER A 28 8.94 5.34 10.57
CA SER A 28 9.96 6.38 10.62
C SER A 28 9.88 7.34 9.44
N ILE A 29 9.53 6.83 8.25
CA ILE A 29 9.31 7.66 7.06
C ILE A 29 8.10 8.59 7.27
N ILE A 30 7.01 8.06 7.82
CA ILE A 30 5.81 8.83 8.11
C ILE A 30 6.07 9.85 9.22
N ASP A 31 6.81 9.47 10.27
CA ASP A 31 7.21 10.37 11.36
C ASP A 31 8.05 11.54 10.83
N PHE A 32 8.99 11.26 9.94
CA PHE A 32 9.74 12.31 9.27
C PHE A 32 8.82 13.29 8.51
N ALA A 33 7.92 12.77 7.69
CA ALA A 33 6.98 13.60 6.93
C ALA A 33 6.07 14.43 7.85
N TYR A 34 5.53 13.81 8.90
CA TYR A 34 4.67 14.46 9.89
C TYR A 34 5.38 15.62 10.60
N ASN A 35 6.64 15.44 11.02
CA ASN A 35 7.43 16.46 11.68
C ASN A 35 7.84 17.63 10.75
N LYS A 36 7.55 17.55 9.45
CA LYS A 36 7.79 18.60 8.47
C LYS A 36 6.52 19.38 8.08
N ILE A 37 5.36 19.02 8.62
CA ILE A 37 4.11 19.76 8.42
C ILE A 37 4.30 21.23 8.87
N GLY A 38 3.83 22.17 8.05
CA GLY A 38 3.99 23.61 8.29
C GLY A 38 5.38 24.17 7.99
N GLY A 39 6.33 23.33 7.54
CA GLY A 39 7.65 23.77 7.10
C GLY A 39 7.66 24.40 5.71
N LYS A 40 8.81 24.95 5.29
CA LYS A 40 8.99 25.59 3.97
C LYS A 40 8.87 24.61 2.81
N LEU A 41 9.16 23.33 3.03
CA LEU A 41 9.13 22.28 2.01
C LEU A 41 7.93 21.37 2.27
N LEU A 42 7.01 21.32 1.31
CA LEU A 42 5.89 20.42 1.35
C LEU A 42 6.37 18.98 1.11
N ILE A 43 6.14 18.10 2.09
CA ILE A 43 6.43 16.66 1.99
C ILE A 43 5.15 15.93 1.60
N VAL A 44 5.25 15.06 0.60
CA VAL A 44 4.16 14.25 0.06
C VAL A 44 4.51 12.78 0.19
N LEU A 45 3.59 11.97 0.71
CA LEU A 45 3.72 10.51 0.72
C LEU A 45 3.21 9.94 -0.60
N ALA A 46 3.99 9.04 -1.22
CA ALA A 46 3.53 8.32 -2.40
C ALA A 46 2.46 7.27 -2.03
N ASP A 47 1.70 6.82 -3.02
CA ASP A 47 0.59 5.85 -2.88
C ASP A 47 0.98 4.53 -2.17
N CYS A 48 2.27 4.21 -2.13
CA CYS A 48 2.79 3.00 -1.48
C CYS A 48 3.11 3.18 0.01
N ILE A 49 2.87 4.37 0.60
CA ILE A 49 3.19 4.72 1.99
C ILE A 49 1.92 5.17 2.71
N GLY A 50 1.68 4.64 3.92
CA GLY A 50 0.64 5.13 4.81
C GLY A 50 -0.44 4.12 5.12
N TYR A 51 -1.68 4.49 4.87
CA TYR A 51 -2.94 3.79 5.10
C TYR A 51 -3.39 3.75 6.56
N TYR A 52 -4.15 4.77 6.94
CA TYR A 52 -4.94 4.86 8.18
C TYR A 52 -4.17 4.87 9.50
N SER A 53 -2.89 5.21 9.52
CA SER A 53 -2.27 5.69 10.76
C SER A 53 -2.64 7.17 10.99
N ASN A 54 -2.66 7.61 12.23
CA ASN A 54 -3.03 8.99 12.53
C ASN A 54 -2.08 10.02 11.89
N LYS A 55 -0.80 9.69 11.77
CA LYS A 55 0.21 10.59 11.23
C LYS A 55 0.17 10.67 9.70
N ASP A 56 -0.02 9.54 8.99
CA ASP A 56 -0.11 9.59 7.53
C ASP A 56 -1.38 10.32 7.06
N ILE A 57 -2.49 10.17 7.77
CA ILE A 57 -3.69 10.96 7.52
C ILE A 57 -3.38 12.46 7.59
N LYS A 58 -2.71 12.93 8.67
CA LYS A 58 -2.35 14.34 8.83
C LYS A 58 -1.39 14.86 7.77
N VAL A 59 -0.41 14.04 7.34
CA VAL A 59 0.49 14.40 6.23
C VAL A 59 -0.28 14.59 4.93
N ASN A 60 -1.21 13.68 4.63
CA ASN A 60 -2.00 13.74 3.41
C ASN A 60 -3.05 14.87 3.43
N GLU A 61 -3.68 15.14 4.57
CA GLU A 61 -4.57 16.30 4.76
C GLU A 61 -3.84 17.63 4.50
N ASN A 62 -2.59 17.75 4.96
CA ASN A 62 -1.76 18.93 4.72
C ASN A 62 -1.44 19.18 3.22
N PHE A 63 -1.46 18.13 2.39
CA PHE A 63 -1.20 18.21 0.95
C PHE A 63 -2.48 18.26 0.11
N LEU A 64 -3.45 17.39 0.40
CA LEU A 64 -4.62 17.18 -0.47
C LEU A 64 -5.86 17.96 -0.03
N ASN A 65 -6.04 18.17 1.22
CA ASN A 65 -7.04 18.96 1.95
C ASN A 65 -7.61 18.17 3.15
N ASP A 66 -8.37 18.85 3.99
CA ASP A 66 -9.07 18.23 5.11
C ASP A 66 -10.03 17.13 4.63
N ASN A 67 -10.10 16.03 5.39
CA ASN A 67 -10.91 14.85 5.12
C ASN A 67 -10.37 13.87 4.05
N TRP A 68 -9.10 14.00 3.63
CA TRP A 68 -8.52 12.99 2.76
C TRP A 68 -8.44 11.62 3.44
N SER A 69 -8.73 10.59 2.70
CA SER A 69 -8.48 9.21 3.12
C SER A 69 -8.31 8.30 1.90
N TRP A 70 -7.53 7.27 2.05
CA TRP A 70 -7.36 6.28 1.01
C TRP A 70 -8.64 5.48 0.77
N THR A 71 -9.08 5.38 -0.48
CA THR A 71 -10.32 4.69 -0.89
C THR A 71 -10.07 3.56 -1.90
N GLY A 72 -8.88 2.95 -1.85
CA GLY A 72 -8.48 1.89 -2.77
C GLY A 72 -7.64 2.37 -3.94
N CYS A 73 -7.10 1.41 -4.69
CA CYS A 73 -6.23 1.68 -5.83
C CYS A 73 -7.01 2.21 -7.03
N GLY A 74 -6.60 3.36 -7.58
CA GLY A 74 -7.20 3.99 -8.75
C GLY A 74 -6.79 3.40 -10.11
N ALA A 75 -5.83 2.47 -10.13
CA ALA A 75 -5.30 1.88 -11.35
C ALA A 75 -6.38 1.19 -12.19
N GLY A 76 -6.56 1.59 -13.45
CA GLY A 76 -7.60 1.07 -14.33
C GLY A 76 -9.03 1.53 -13.99
N LYS A 77 -9.23 2.30 -12.92
CA LYS A 77 -10.52 2.91 -12.52
C LYS A 77 -10.55 4.41 -12.83
N HIS A 78 -9.48 5.12 -12.49
CA HIS A 78 -9.35 6.56 -12.67
C HIS A 78 -8.09 6.93 -13.43
N VAL A 79 -7.09 6.06 -13.45
CA VAL A 79 -5.80 6.26 -14.11
C VAL A 79 -5.42 5.05 -14.94
N ILE A 80 -4.68 5.30 -16.02
CA ILE A 80 -4.03 4.30 -16.85
C ILE A 80 -2.61 4.73 -17.18
N GLY A 81 -1.77 3.78 -17.58
CA GLY A 81 -0.46 4.04 -18.15
C GLY A 81 -0.37 3.64 -19.62
N ILE A 82 0.38 4.41 -20.38
CA ILE A 82 0.77 4.09 -21.75
C ILE A 82 2.26 3.84 -21.74
N LEU A 83 2.68 2.64 -22.12
CA LEU A 83 4.09 2.29 -22.20
C LEU A 83 4.70 2.76 -23.54
N HIS A 84 6.03 2.84 -23.60
CA HIS A 84 6.76 3.31 -24.78
C HIS A 84 6.46 2.54 -26.07
N ASN A 85 6.09 1.26 -25.96
CA ASN A 85 5.71 0.38 -27.08
C ASN A 85 4.22 0.50 -27.45
N GLY A 86 3.44 1.35 -26.78
CA GLY A 86 2.02 1.55 -26.99
C GLY A 86 1.11 0.64 -26.15
N ASP A 87 1.65 -0.23 -25.31
CA ASP A 87 0.84 -1.06 -24.41
C ASP A 87 0.10 -0.21 -23.37
N ILE A 88 -1.14 -0.56 -23.13
CA ILE A 88 -2.01 0.07 -22.13
C ILE A 88 -2.03 -0.80 -20.87
N VAL A 89 -1.68 -0.20 -19.75
CA VAL A 89 -1.63 -0.85 -18.44
C VAL A 89 -2.44 -0.05 -17.42
N ALA A 90 -2.97 -0.71 -16.39
CA ALA A 90 -3.66 -0.01 -15.31
C ALA A 90 -2.69 0.82 -14.45
N CYS A 91 -1.50 0.29 -14.19
CA CYS A 91 -0.45 0.92 -13.39
C CYS A 91 0.90 0.78 -14.10
N THR A 92 1.61 1.88 -14.32
CA THR A 92 2.94 1.87 -14.97
C THR A 92 4.02 1.22 -14.12
N SER A 93 3.77 1.07 -12.82
CA SER A 93 4.71 0.41 -11.90
C SER A 93 4.61 -1.12 -11.92
N ILE A 94 3.51 -1.70 -12.43
CA ILE A 94 3.37 -3.16 -12.54
C ILE A 94 3.86 -3.61 -13.92
N ARG A 95 4.93 -4.39 -13.94
CA ARG A 95 5.63 -4.83 -15.15
C ARG A 95 5.32 -6.28 -15.51
N ASP A 96 4.03 -6.62 -15.60
CA ASP A 96 3.56 -7.95 -15.97
C ASP A 96 2.81 -7.88 -17.31
N LYS A 97 3.33 -8.60 -18.31
CA LYS A 97 2.74 -8.64 -19.66
C LYS A 97 1.34 -9.23 -19.68
N THR A 98 1.00 -10.09 -18.73
CA THR A 98 -0.32 -10.72 -18.64
C THR A 98 -1.41 -9.73 -18.21
N LEU A 99 -1.00 -8.55 -17.67
CA LEU A 99 -1.88 -7.49 -17.21
C LEU A 99 -2.02 -6.33 -18.20
N VAL A 100 -1.44 -6.48 -19.41
CA VAL A 100 -1.62 -5.50 -20.50
C VAL A 100 -3.04 -5.63 -21.04
N ALA A 101 -3.76 -4.50 -21.08
CA ALA A 101 -5.16 -4.47 -21.54
C ALA A 101 -5.31 -4.38 -23.07
N GLY A 102 -4.28 -3.95 -23.76
CA GLY A 102 -4.25 -3.79 -25.21
C GLY A 102 -3.13 -2.85 -25.65
N ASN A 103 -3.09 -2.52 -26.95
CA ASN A 103 -2.10 -1.62 -27.51
C ASN A 103 -2.77 -0.52 -28.34
N ILE A 104 -2.39 0.76 -28.12
CA ILE A 104 -2.99 1.92 -28.81
C ILE A 104 -2.71 1.95 -30.32
N ARG A 105 -1.76 1.16 -30.81
CA ARG A 105 -1.48 1.02 -32.24
C ARG A 105 -2.43 0.05 -32.93
N GLU A 106 -3.15 -0.78 -32.16
CA GLU A 106 -4.07 -1.82 -32.64
C GLU A 106 -5.54 -1.45 -32.41
N LYS A 107 -5.82 -0.80 -31.27
CA LYS A 107 -7.17 -0.43 -30.86
C LYS A 107 -7.20 0.99 -30.28
N SER A 108 -8.32 1.67 -30.42
CA SER A 108 -8.48 2.98 -29.79
C SER A 108 -8.41 2.89 -28.26
N LEU A 109 -7.88 3.93 -27.62
CA LEU A 109 -7.83 4.01 -26.16
C LEU A 109 -9.22 3.85 -25.54
N LYS A 110 -10.25 4.44 -26.16
CA LYS A 110 -11.64 4.32 -25.74
C LYS A 110 -12.09 2.85 -25.73
N SER A 111 -11.85 2.13 -26.83
CA SER A 111 -12.21 0.70 -26.92
C SER A 111 -11.51 -0.15 -25.87
N ILE A 112 -10.23 0.13 -25.59
CA ILE A 112 -9.47 -0.57 -24.54
C ILE A 112 -10.04 -0.23 -23.17
N TRP A 113 -10.31 1.05 -22.89
CA TRP A 113 -10.84 1.51 -21.61
C TRP A 113 -12.23 0.95 -21.29
N GLU A 114 -13.12 0.94 -22.28
CA GLU A 114 -14.51 0.49 -22.13
C GLU A 114 -14.67 -1.03 -22.14
N SER A 115 -13.63 -1.76 -22.53
CA SER A 115 -13.68 -3.23 -22.54
C SER A 115 -13.92 -3.78 -21.12
N PRO A 116 -14.89 -4.68 -20.92
CA PRO A 116 -15.16 -5.32 -19.63
C PRO A 116 -13.99 -6.21 -19.17
N ASP A 117 -13.12 -6.62 -20.08
CA ASP A 117 -11.96 -7.45 -19.78
C ASP A 117 -10.76 -6.63 -19.31
N SER A 118 -10.75 -5.33 -19.61
CA SER A 118 -9.66 -4.45 -19.20
C SER A 118 -9.62 -4.23 -17.71
N PHE A 119 -8.44 -4.42 -17.14
CA PHE A 119 -8.14 -4.10 -15.73
C PHE A 119 -9.02 -4.84 -14.72
N LYS A 120 -9.56 -6.02 -15.05
CA LYS A 120 -10.42 -6.85 -14.18
C LYS A 120 -9.81 -7.06 -12.80
N TRP A 121 -8.50 -7.24 -12.72
CA TRP A 121 -7.79 -7.49 -11.48
C TRP A 121 -7.99 -6.38 -10.43
N ASN A 122 -8.33 -5.15 -10.86
CA ASN A 122 -8.61 -4.05 -9.95
C ASN A 122 -10.06 -3.55 -10.04
N ARG A 123 -10.66 -3.52 -11.23
CA ARG A 123 -12.06 -3.10 -11.39
C ARG A 123 -13.02 -4.00 -10.63
N ASN A 124 -12.78 -5.32 -10.69
CA ASN A 124 -13.61 -6.34 -10.05
C ASN A 124 -13.02 -6.82 -8.72
N PHE A 125 -12.10 -6.03 -8.13
CA PHE A 125 -11.52 -6.33 -6.84
C PHE A 125 -12.41 -5.80 -5.72
N ASP A 126 -12.71 -6.68 -4.77
CA ASP A 126 -13.48 -6.36 -3.57
C ASP A 126 -12.77 -6.90 -2.31
N SER A 127 -13.27 -6.49 -1.15
CA SER A 127 -12.69 -6.82 0.15
C SER A 127 -12.66 -8.31 0.47
N SER A 128 -13.62 -9.09 -0.07
CA SER A 128 -13.72 -10.55 0.19
C SER A 128 -12.51 -11.33 -0.30
N LYS A 129 -11.80 -10.79 -1.30
CA LYS A 129 -10.59 -11.38 -1.88
C LYS A 129 -9.34 -11.17 -1.03
N LEU A 130 -9.36 -10.23 -0.10
CA LEU A 130 -8.21 -9.92 0.73
C LEU A 130 -7.88 -11.06 1.70
N LYS A 131 -6.59 -11.21 1.99
CA LYS A 131 -6.03 -12.22 2.90
C LYS A 131 -5.23 -11.56 4.02
N GLY A 132 -4.87 -12.35 5.03
CA GLY A 132 -4.07 -11.91 6.16
C GLY A 132 -4.71 -10.76 6.92
N PHE A 133 -3.90 -9.89 7.49
CA PHE A 133 -4.37 -8.75 8.28
C PHE A 133 -5.39 -7.87 7.52
N CYS A 134 -5.21 -7.69 6.21
CA CYS A 134 -6.11 -6.84 5.43
C CYS A 134 -7.55 -7.36 5.39
N ARG A 135 -7.77 -8.67 5.49
CA ARG A 135 -9.11 -9.26 5.51
C ARG A 135 -9.89 -8.92 6.79
N GLU A 136 -9.19 -8.88 7.91
CA GLU A 136 -9.77 -8.65 9.24
C GLU A 136 -9.71 -7.19 9.68
N CYS A 137 -9.10 -6.34 8.85
CA CYS A 137 -8.88 -4.94 9.15
C CYS A 137 -10.19 -4.16 9.15
N ARG A 138 -10.39 -3.30 10.16
CA ARG A 138 -11.58 -2.43 10.25
C ARG A 138 -11.77 -1.49 9.04
N TYR A 139 -10.72 -1.27 8.25
CA TYR A 139 -10.75 -0.43 7.06
C TYR A 139 -10.85 -1.23 5.75
N THR A 140 -11.02 -2.54 5.81
CA THR A 140 -11.01 -3.45 4.66
C THR A 140 -11.88 -2.98 3.51
N GLU A 141 -13.15 -2.68 3.77
CA GLU A 141 -14.13 -2.27 2.75
C GLU A 141 -13.73 -0.98 2.02
N ARG A 142 -13.13 -0.06 2.73
CA ARG A 142 -12.73 1.24 2.16
C ARG A 142 -11.34 1.20 1.57
N CYS A 143 -10.40 0.57 2.26
CA CYS A 143 -8.98 0.56 1.93
C CYS A 143 -8.66 -0.35 0.75
N LEU A 144 -9.33 -1.50 0.65
CA LEU A 144 -9.06 -2.55 -0.35
C LEU A 144 -7.58 -2.96 -0.38
N GLY A 145 -6.93 -2.98 0.79
CA GLY A 145 -5.54 -3.41 0.97
C GLY A 145 -4.46 -2.42 0.54
N GLY A 146 -4.79 -1.15 0.33
CA GLY A 146 -3.81 -0.12 -0.06
C GLY A 146 -3.35 -0.26 -1.51
N CYS A 147 -2.10 0.12 -1.80
CA CYS A 147 -1.52 0.07 -3.14
C CYS A 147 -1.42 -1.37 -3.68
N SER A 148 -2.09 -1.62 -4.80
CA SER A 148 -2.08 -2.92 -5.45
C SER A 148 -0.70 -3.31 -5.98
N ASN A 149 0.09 -2.32 -6.44
CA ASN A 149 1.47 -2.56 -6.87
C ASN A 149 2.34 -3.10 -5.73
N SER A 150 2.26 -2.51 -4.52
CA SER A 150 3.03 -2.97 -3.36
C SER A 150 2.72 -4.43 -3.03
N ARG A 151 1.45 -4.81 -3.01
CA ARG A 151 1.02 -6.19 -2.71
C ARG A 151 1.49 -7.17 -3.79
N TYR A 152 1.30 -6.80 -5.05
CA TYR A 152 1.66 -7.65 -6.19
C TYR A 152 3.17 -7.85 -6.31
N CYS A 153 3.96 -6.78 -6.22
CA CYS A 153 5.41 -6.88 -6.38
C CYS A 153 6.10 -7.64 -5.25
N ILE A 154 5.56 -7.56 -4.03
CA ILE A 154 6.17 -8.21 -2.87
C ILE A 154 5.73 -9.66 -2.74
N ASN A 155 4.45 -9.96 -3.00
CA ASN A 155 3.85 -11.24 -2.68
C ASN A 155 3.37 -12.02 -3.91
N GLY A 156 3.50 -11.47 -5.13
CA GLY A 156 2.98 -12.07 -6.36
C GLY A 156 1.45 -12.12 -6.45
N SER A 157 0.72 -11.44 -5.56
CA SER A 157 -0.74 -11.50 -5.49
C SER A 157 -1.37 -10.18 -5.08
N PHE A 158 -2.46 -9.81 -5.75
CA PHE A 158 -3.30 -8.67 -5.37
C PHE A 158 -4.13 -8.94 -4.11
N GLU A 159 -4.29 -10.18 -3.69
CA GLU A 159 -5.11 -10.58 -2.55
C GLU A 159 -4.34 -10.54 -1.22
N SER A 160 -3.01 -10.50 -1.28
CA SER A 160 -2.16 -10.53 -0.09
C SER A 160 -2.31 -9.27 0.77
N GLU A 161 -1.98 -9.38 2.05
CA GLU A 161 -1.89 -8.21 2.92
C GLU A 161 -0.80 -7.23 2.44
N ASN A 162 -1.01 -5.95 2.71
CA ASN A 162 0.01 -4.94 2.45
C ASN A 162 1.02 -4.90 3.61
N ARG A 163 2.22 -5.36 3.32
CA ARG A 163 3.32 -5.46 4.29
C ARG A 163 3.81 -4.08 4.78
N TYR A 164 3.70 -3.04 3.95
CA TYR A 164 4.10 -1.67 4.26
C TYR A 164 2.92 -0.77 4.69
N CYS A 165 1.83 -1.36 5.15
CA CYS A 165 0.74 -0.61 5.73
C CYS A 165 1.10 -0.15 7.15
N ALA A 166 1.14 1.16 7.37
CA ALA A 166 1.47 1.74 8.67
C ALA A 166 0.52 1.24 9.78
N TYR A 167 -0.78 1.22 9.52
CA TYR A 167 -1.77 0.71 10.47
C TYR A 167 -1.54 -0.77 10.82
N ASN A 168 -1.22 -1.62 9.84
CA ASN A 168 -0.88 -3.02 10.08
C ASN A 168 0.37 -3.15 10.97
N VAL A 169 1.41 -2.37 10.66
CA VAL A 169 2.66 -2.37 11.43
C VAL A 169 2.42 -1.92 12.86
N GLU A 170 1.66 -0.85 13.07
CA GLU A 170 1.27 -0.37 14.41
C GLU A 170 0.48 -1.43 15.18
N MET A 171 -0.52 -2.05 14.57
CA MET A 171 -1.35 -3.08 15.24
C MET A 171 -0.55 -4.32 15.60
N LYS A 172 0.37 -4.78 14.72
CA LYS A 172 1.27 -5.90 15.04
C LYS A 172 2.21 -5.57 16.20
N LYS A 173 2.70 -4.32 16.27
CA LYS A 173 3.53 -3.84 17.39
C LYS A 173 2.74 -3.81 18.70
N TRP A 174 1.52 -3.30 18.68
CA TRP A 174 0.64 -3.29 19.86
C TRP A 174 0.30 -4.70 20.33
N LYS A 175 -0.03 -5.61 19.42
CA LYS A 175 -0.32 -7.01 19.78
C LYS A 175 0.86 -7.66 20.50
N LYS A 176 2.06 -7.52 19.96
CA LYS A 176 3.30 -8.04 20.57
C LYS A 176 3.55 -7.44 21.96
N TYR A 177 3.30 -6.14 22.14
CA TYR A 177 3.42 -5.48 23.43
C TYR A 177 2.43 -6.06 24.46
N LEU A 178 1.16 -6.23 24.10
CA LEU A 178 0.15 -6.80 25.00
C LEU A 178 0.47 -8.26 25.37
N GLU A 179 0.96 -9.06 24.43
CA GLU A 179 1.42 -10.43 24.71
C GLU A 179 2.55 -10.41 25.74
N SER A 180 3.53 -9.54 25.62
CA SER A 180 4.64 -9.41 26.59
C SER A 180 4.17 -9.01 28.00
N LEU A 181 3.11 -8.21 28.13
CA LEU A 181 2.54 -7.88 29.43
C LEU A 181 1.84 -9.06 30.10
N ASN A 182 1.15 -9.90 29.32
CA ASN A 182 0.50 -11.11 29.83
C ASN A 182 1.55 -12.12 30.33
N ASP A 183 2.66 -12.30 29.64
CA ASP A 183 3.76 -13.18 30.07
C ASP A 183 4.38 -12.69 31.39
N ILE A 184 4.50 -11.38 31.60
CA ILE A 184 4.98 -10.81 32.86
C ILE A 184 3.99 -11.10 34.00
N SER A 185 2.67 -11.00 33.74
CA SER A 185 1.65 -11.26 34.77
C SER A 185 1.65 -12.72 35.23
N VAL A 186 1.87 -13.65 34.30
CA VAL A 186 1.98 -15.10 34.59
C VAL A 186 3.24 -15.38 35.44
N SER A 187 4.36 -14.75 35.16
CA SER A 187 5.58 -14.95 35.96
C SER A 187 5.45 -14.41 37.38
N TYR A 188 4.72 -13.32 37.61
CA TYR A 188 4.43 -12.79 38.95
C TYR A 188 3.50 -13.68 39.80
N THR A 189 2.57 -14.38 39.17
CA THR A 189 1.70 -15.34 39.89
C THR A 189 2.45 -16.58 40.34
N HIS A 190 3.46 -17.03 39.60
CA HIS A 190 4.31 -18.16 40.01
C HIS A 190 5.28 -17.78 41.15
N LEU A 191 5.71 -16.53 41.26
CA LEU A 191 6.59 -16.08 42.37
C LEU A 191 5.85 -15.88 43.70
N ARG A 192 4.52 -15.80 43.72
CA ARG A 192 3.71 -15.74 44.98
C ARG A 192 3.25 -17.08 45.50
N ALA A 193 3.55 -18.16 44.80
CA ALA A 193 3.12 -19.54 45.19
C ALA A 193 4.24 -20.35 45.87
N HIS A 194 5.34 -19.72 46.33
CA HIS A 194 6.40 -20.33 47.12
C HIS A 194 6.60 -19.61 48.45
#